data_9687fcb046e90ce84433f54fa9074139
#
_entry.id   9687fcb046e90ce84433f54fa9074139
#
_cell.length_a   1.000
_cell.length_b   1.000
_cell.length_c   1.000
_cell.angle_alpha   90.00
_cell.angle_beta   90.00
_cell.angle_gamma   90.00
#
_symmetry.space_group_name_H-M   'P 1'
#
loop_
_entity.id
_entity.type
_entity.pdbx_description
1 polymer ?
#
loop_
_entity_poly.entity_id
_entity_poly.type
_entity_poly.pdbx_seq_one_letter_code
_entity_poly.pdbx_strand_id
1 'polypeptide(L)'
;MTGLRLLTLAILFAQACVARPPAIPPAPLALQSVSLPSSGPTPTGPRIFLHAPAALAGHKARWIGDRQHPEPALARLLGEARKALAEKPFSVAEKTVLPPSGDKHDYLSLAPYAWPDPRKPDGLPYITRDGQTNPERDSISDHAYFSRIVSVTETLGLAYYLNGDESFARHAALLLHTFFVAPATRMNPNLNFGQGVRGKENGRPSGIIDTSSIARLVDGVGLLLDSPSLSQDDRDGLFGWFRDYLTWLRESELGRREGQAKNNHGAWYDVQVVSLALATGQVDLARETLQFAHKRRIGRQIDPDGSQPEELQRTKSWHYSIYNLQAFVALANLGDRAGVDLWRYQTSDGRSIRKAIDYLLPFALGDKLWTTEEIGGFKPEALWPIVREAAFRLQDSQLAAAAARLGGRQEDRLWLFVE
;
A
#
# COMPACT_ATOMS: atom_id res chain seq x y z
N MET A 1 48.67 -66.48 30.43
CA MET A 1 49.57 -65.58 29.74
C MET A 1 48.91 -64.27 29.65
N THR A 2 49.28 -63.40 30.55
CA THR A 2 49.41 -61.94 30.59
C THR A 2 48.37 -61.10 29.88
N GLY A 3 47.40 -60.62 30.69
CA GLY A 3 46.50 -59.51 30.33
C GLY A 3 47.04 -58.19 30.84
N LEU A 4 47.02 -57.20 30.01
CA LEU A 4 47.40 -55.84 30.34
C LEU A 4 46.12 -54.98 30.55
N ARG A 5 45.93 -54.51 31.80
CA ARG A 5 44.86 -53.59 32.19
C ARG A 5 45.34 -52.16 31.92
N LEU A 6 44.65 -51.42 31.07
CA LEU A 6 44.79 -49.95 30.95
C LEU A 6 43.89 -49.24 31.97
N LEU A 7 44.52 -48.46 32.85
CA LEU A 7 43.86 -47.52 33.75
C LEU A 7 43.55 -46.26 32.98
N THR A 8 42.28 -45.87 32.91
CA THR A 8 41.85 -44.56 32.38
C THR A 8 41.73 -43.61 33.56
N LEU A 9 42.54 -42.57 33.54
CA LEU A 9 42.54 -41.49 34.52
C LEU A 9 41.47 -40.44 34.10
N ALA A 10 40.39 -40.27 34.88
CA ALA A 10 39.40 -39.25 34.70
C ALA A 10 39.86 -37.93 35.37
N ILE A 11 40.11 -36.92 34.57
CA ILE A 11 40.39 -35.56 35.07
C ILE A 11 39.05 -34.81 35.14
N LEU A 12 38.60 -34.52 36.37
CA LEU A 12 37.48 -33.61 36.63
C LEU A 12 37.96 -32.17 36.44
N PHE A 13 37.40 -31.49 35.43
CA PHE A 13 37.46 -30.02 35.35
C PHE A 13 36.28 -29.40 36.11
N ALA A 14 36.57 -28.78 37.24
CA ALA A 14 35.61 -27.92 37.93
C ALA A 14 35.44 -26.60 37.12
N GLN A 15 34.31 -26.41 36.44
CA GLN A 15 33.95 -25.13 35.87
C GLN A 15 33.39 -24.21 36.96
N ALA A 16 34.13 -23.15 37.27
CA ALA A 16 33.65 -22.06 38.12
C ALA A 16 32.61 -21.27 37.35
N CYS A 17 31.34 -21.27 37.81
CA CYS A 17 30.30 -20.37 37.37
C CYS A 17 30.64 -18.94 37.78
N VAL A 18 31.13 -18.14 36.83
CA VAL A 18 31.22 -16.69 36.98
C VAL A 18 29.82 -16.10 36.66
N ALA A 19 29.13 -15.65 37.71
CA ALA A 19 27.85 -14.94 37.55
C ALA A 19 28.05 -13.64 36.74
N ARG A 20 27.37 -13.53 35.62
CA ARG A 20 27.29 -12.25 34.85
C ARG A 20 26.52 -11.23 35.70
N PRO A 21 27.01 -9.97 35.77
CA PRO A 21 26.25 -8.89 36.40
C PRO A 21 24.95 -8.62 35.60
N PRO A 22 23.85 -8.20 36.24
CA PRO A 22 22.61 -7.90 35.55
C PRO A 22 22.83 -6.76 34.55
N ALA A 23 22.30 -6.95 33.32
CA ALA A 23 22.34 -5.95 32.28
C ALA A 23 21.57 -4.70 32.75
N ILE A 24 22.22 -3.54 32.71
CA ILE A 24 21.59 -2.23 32.95
C ILE A 24 20.62 -2.00 31.78
N PRO A 25 19.31 -1.74 32.06
CA PRO A 25 18.39 -1.37 30.97
C PRO A 25 18.88 -0.10 30.29
N PRO A 26 18.80 0.02 28.96
CA PRO A 26 19.15 1.24 28.27
C PRO A 26 18.25 2.38 28.77
N ALA A 27 18.86 3.52 29.08
CA ALA A 27 18.14 4.74 29.44
C ALA A 27 17.12 5.09 28.33
N PRO A 28 15.93 5.59 28.67
CA PRO A 28 14.96 6.02 27.67
C PRO A 28 15.61 7.11 26.82
N LEU A 29 15.68 6.85 25.50
CA LEU A 29 16.09 7.84 24.52
C LEU A 29 15.16 9.05 24.66
N ALA A 30 15.72 10.16 25.10
CA ALA A 30 15.01 11.43 25.15
C ALA A 30 14.45 11.71 23.75
N LEU A 31 13.13 11.86 23.65
CA LEU A 31 12.45 12.32 22.47
C LEU A 31 13.03 13.68 22.07
N GLN A 32 14.00 13.67 21.16
CA GLN A 32 14.36 14.88 20.45
C GLN A 32 13.13 15.26 19.63
N SER A 33 12.53 16.38 19.95
CA SER A 33 11.55 17.05 19.11
C SER A 33 12.21 17.30 17.75
N VAL A 34 11.94 16.42 16.79
CA VAL A 34 12.36 16.63 15.41
C VAL A 34 11.47 17.75 14.89
N SER A 35 12.01 18.97 14.94
CA SER A 35 11.47 20.10 14.21
C SER A 35 11.31 19.67 12.76
N LEU A 36 10.12 19.83 12.19
CA LEU A 36 9.92 19.70 10.75
C LEU A 36 11.02 20.53 10.06
N PRO A 37 11.70 20.02 9.02
CA PRO A 37 12.76 20.76 8.37
C PRO A 37 12.24 22.13 7.93
N SER A 38 12.74 23.18 8.56
CA SER A 38 12.43 24.57 8.24
C SER A 38 13.17 24.94 6.96
N SER A 39 12.40 25.48 5.98
CA SER A 39 12.85 26.34 4.90
C SER A 39 13.84 25.77 3.86
N GLY A 40 13.36 24.82 3.04
CA GLY A 40 13.58 24.92 1.61
C GLY A 40 12.46 25.76 0.98
N PRO A 41 12.56 26.25 -0.26
CA PRO A 41 11.45 26.94 -0.92
C PRO A 41 10.22 26.03 -0.85
N THR A 42 9.14 26.54 -0.24
CA THR A 42 7.89 25.79 -0.09
C THR A 42 7.47 25.30 -1.48
N PRO A 43 7.32 24.01 -1.72
CA PRO A 43 6.86 23.52 -3.01
C PRO A 43 5.52 24.18 -3.31
N THR A 44 5.42 24.88 -4.43
CA THR A 44 4.18 25.54 -4.89
C THR A 44 3.18 24.47 -5.35
N GLY A 45 2.56 23.74 -4.39
CA GLY A 45 1.61 22.68 -4.69
C GLY A 45 1.29 21.80 -3.48
N PRO A 46 0.26 20.94 -3.60
CA PRO A 46 -0.12 20.05 -2.51
C PRO A 46 0.99 19.04 -2.19
N ARG A 47 1.11 18.64 -0.92
CA ARG A 47 2.08 17.64 -0.45
C ARG A 47 1.58 16.23 -0.76
N ILE A 48 1.61 15.87 -2.03
CA ILE A 48 1.27 14.53 -2.54
C ILE A 48 2.48 13.87 -3.20
N PHE A 49 2.52 12.54 -3.17
CA PHE A 49 3.66 11.78 -3.63
C PHE A 49 3.33 10.81 -4.76
N LEU A 50 2.13 10.20 -4.72
CA LEU A 50 1.69 9.21 -5.69
C LEU A 50 1.34 9.83 -7.05
N HIS A 51 0.84 11.07 -7.05
CA HIS A 51 0.40 11.77 -8.25
C HIS A 51 1.22 13.04 -8.51
N ALA A 52 1.13 13.59 -9.72
CA ALA A 52 1.82 14.82 -10.10
C ALA A 52 1.09 16.06 -9.54
N PRO A 53 1.68 16.85 -8.59
CA PRO A 53 1.03 18.04 -8.05
C PRO A 53 0.72 19.07 -9.11
N ALA A 54 1.55 19.16 -10.16
CA ALA A 54 1.37 20.14 -11.25
C ALA A 54 0.07 19.90 -12.04
N ALA A 55 -0.30 18.63 -12.30
CA ALA A 55 -1.56 18.30 -12.97
C ALA A 55 -2.76 18.77 -12.13
N LEU A 56 -2.80 18.44 -10.83
CA LEU A 56 -3.87 18.93 -9.94
C LEU A 56 -3.92 20.45 -9.84
N ALA A 57 -2.76 21.13 -9.81
CA ALA A 57 -2.71 22.58 -9.80
C ALA A 57 -3.29 23.17 -11.09
N GLY A 58 -3.03 22.56 -12.26
CA GLY A 58 -3.61 22.93 -13.55
C GLY A 58 -5.13 22.83 -13.54
N HIS A 59 -5.69 21.69 -13.09
CA HIS A 59 -7.13 21.50 -12.97
C HIS A 59 -7.76 22.49 -11.99
N LYS A 60 -7.13 22.76 -10.85
CA LYS A 60 -7.57 23.79 -9.92
C LYS A 60 -7.64 25.17 -10.57
N ALA A 61 -6.62 25.55 -11.33
CA ALA A 61 -6.58 26.83 -12.01
C ALA A 61 -7.70 26.96 -13.06
N ARG A 62 -7.94 25.93 -13.88
CA ARG A 62 -9.05 25.88 -14.85
C ARG A 62 -10.40 25.99 -14.15
N TRP A 63 -10.61 25.25 -13.07
CA TRP A 63 -11.84 25.30 -12.27
C TRP A 63 -12.10 26.69 -11.65
N ILE A 64 -11.06 27.35 -11.15
CA ILE A 64 -11.20 28.72 -10.62
C ILE A 64 -11.58 29.70 -11.74
N GLY A 65 -11.06 29.50 -12.94
CA GLY A 65 -11.35 30.34 -14.12
C GLY A 65 -12.77 30.14 -14.68
N ASP A 66 -13.32 28.93 -14.59
CA ASP A 66 -14.69 28.63 -15.05
C ASP A 66 -15.40 27.64 -14.11
N ARG A 67 -16.12 28.18 -13.12
CA ARG A 67 -16.89 27.37 -12.17
C ARG A 67 -18.24 26.88 -12.68
N GLN A 68 -18.67 27.35 -13.87
CA GLN A 68 -19.96 26.95 -14.43
C GLN A 68 -19.87 25.63 -15.21
N HIS A 69 -18.69 25.33 -15.76
CA HIS A 69 -18.48 24.16 -16.62
C HIS A 69 -17.36 23.26 -16.06
N PRO A 70 -17.63 22.50 -14.98
CA PRO A 70 -16.63 21.57 -14.44
C PRO A 70 -16.30 20.47 -15.45
N GLU A 71 -15.03 20.13 -15.55
CA GLU A 71 -14.59 18.94 -16.29
C GLU A 71 -15.32 17.68 -15.78
N PRO A 72 -15.64 16.70 -16.64
CA PRO A 72 -16.43 15.53 -16.24
C PRO A 72 -15.87 14.79 -15.00
N ALA A 73 -14.56 14.61 -14.92
CA ALA A 73 -13.90 13.98 -13.76
C ALA A 73 -14.09 14.79 -12.47
N LEU A 74 -13.97 16.14 -12.56
CA LEU A 74 -14.20 17.02 -11.42
C LEU A 74 -15.67 17.06 -11.01
N ALA A 75 -16.60 17.13 -11.95
CA ALA A 75 -18.04 17.11 -11.67
C ALA A 75 -18.44 15.84 -10.92
N ARG A 76 -17.94 14.69 -11.38
CA ARG A 76 -18.14 13.40 -10.70
C ARG A 76 -17.54 13.39 -9.30
N LEU A 77 -16.27 13.82 -9.15
CA LEU A 77 -15.59 13.91 -7.86
C LEU A 77 -16.39 14.75 -6.85
N LEU A 78 -16.85 15.92 -7.23
CA LEU A 78 -17.63 16.79 -6.36
C LEU A 78 -18.98 16.15 -5.97
N GLY A 79 -19.61 15.41 -6.90
CA GLY A 79 -20.81 14.63 -6.61
C GLY A 79 -20.57 13.52 -5.58
N GLU A 80 -19.45 12.80 -5.70
CA GLU A 80 -19.03 11.76 -4.75
C GLU A 80 -18.66 12.36 -3.40
N ALA A 81 -17.94 13.49 -3.37
CA ALA A 81 -17.57 14.18 -2.14
C ALA A 81 -18.80 14.68 -1.34
N ARG A 82 -19.82 15.25 -2.04
CA ARG A 82 -21.08 15.63 -1.37
C ARG A 82 -21.80 14.43 -0.74
N LYS A 83 -21.79 13.26 -1.38
CA LYS A 83 -22.33 12.03 -0.79
C LYS A 83 -21.51 11.58 0.42
N ALA A 84 -20.18 11.71 0.35
CA ALA A 84 -19.28 11.35 1.44
C ALA A 84 -19.47 12.21 2.71
N LEU A 85 -20.02 13.41 2.62
CA LEU A 85 -20.37 14.23 3.80
C LEU A 85 -21.42 13.58 4.71
N ALA A 86 -22.19 12.62 4.22
CA ALA A 86 -23.15 11.87 5.03
C ALA A 86 -22.53 10.67 5.77
N GLU A 87 -21.24 10.39 5.55
CA GLU A 87 -20.54 9.28 6.19
C GLU A 87 -20.44 9.51 7.70
N LYS A 88 -20.88 8.54 8.50
CA LYS A 88 -20.70 8.62 9.94
C LYS A 88 -19.28 8.21 10.30
N PRO A 89 -18.68 8.77 11.36
CA PRO A 89 -17.41 8.25 11.89
C PRO A 89 -17.51 6.75 12.18
N PHE A 90 -16.47 6.01 11.88
CA PHE A 90 -16.35 4.56 12.06
C PHE A 90 -14.92 4.18 12.45
N SER A 91 -14.75 3.01 13.04
CA SER A 91 -13.44 2.58 13.56
C SER A 91 -13.32 1.06 13.62
N VAL A 92 -12.09 0.57 13.57
CA VAL A 92 -11.77 -0.84 13.87
C VAL A 92 -12.21 -1.26 15.29
N ALA A 93 -12.33 -0.31 16.22
CA ALA A 93 -12.77 -0.58 17.58
C ALA A 93 -14.27 -0.95 17.70
N GLU A 94 -15.05 -0.87 16.61
CA GLU A 94 -16.47 -1.23 16.56
C GLU A 94 -16.72 -2.73 16.30
N LYS A 95 -15.69 -3.47 15.92
CA LYS A 95 -15.84 -4.91 15.65
C LYS A 95 -16.29 -5.68 16.88
N THR A 96 -17.11 -6.69 16.67
CA THR A 96 -17.63 -7.57 17.74
C THR A 96 -16.70 -8.76 18.03
N VAL A 97 -15.91 -9.17 17.07
CA VAL A 97 -14.92 -10.25 17.20
C VAL A 97 -13.59 -9.64 17.60
N LEU A 98 -13.10 -9.97 18.79
CA LEU A 98 -11.82 -9.46 19.28
C LEU A 98 -10.64 -10.22 18.64
N PRO A 99 -9.54 -9.55 18.34
CA PRO A 99 -8.30 -10.20 17.97
C PRO A 99 -7.72 -11.01 19.15
N PRO A 100 -6.78 -11.93 18.91
CA PRO A 100 -6.16 -12.74 19.95
C PRO A 100 -5.46 -11.96 21.08
N SER A 101 -5.08 -10.71 20.85
CA SER A 101 -4.57 -9.79 21.88
C SER A 101 -5.63 -9.38 22.92
N GLY A 102 -6.92 -9.48 22.58
CA GLY A 102 -8.03 -8.91 23.35
C GLY A 102 -8.18 -7.39 23.16
N ASP A 103 -7.30 -6.72 22.42
CA ASP A 103 -7.37 -5.28 22.17
C ASP A 103 -8.21 -4.99 20.92
N LYS A 104 -9.37 -4.38 21.08
CA LYS A 104 -10.26 -3.99 19.98
C LYS A 104 -9.63 -2.99 18.97
N HIS A 105 -8.57 -2.30 19.37
CA HIS A 105 -7.83 -1.36 18.53
C HIS A 105 -6.92 -2.07 17.51
N ASP A 106 -6.57 -3.34 17.74
CA ASP A 106 -5.78 -4.10 16.79
C ASP A 106 -6.60 -4.46 15.55
N TYR A 107 -5.99 -4.27 14.40
CA TYR A 107 -6.58 -4.67 13.12
C TYR A 107 -6.72 -6.19 13.06
N LEU A 108 -7.88 -6.66 12.62
CA LEU A 108 -8.20 -8.08 12.45
C LEU A 108 -8.82 -8.31 11.07
N SER A 109 -8.33 -9.30 10.32
CA SER A 109 -8.98 -9.75 9.08
C SER A 109 -8.76 -11.24 8.84
N LEU A 110 -9.58 -11.83 7.97
CA LEU A 110 -9.46 -13.21 7.54
C LEU A 110 -8.89 -13.29 6.13
N ALA A 111 -8.09 -14.33 5.88
CA ALA A 111 -7.51 -14.60 4.58
C ALA A 111 -8.61 -14.83 3.53
N PRO A 112 -8.64 -14.06 2.42
CA PRO A 112 -9.75 -14.08 1.47
C PRO A 112 -9.94 -15.42 0.76
N TYR A 113 -8.89 -16.22 0.63
CA TYR A 113 -8.89 -17.50 -0.08
C TYR A 113 -8.81 -18.71 0.86
N ALA A 114 -8.99 -18.50 2.17
CA ALA A 114 -9.02 -19.57 3.16
C ALA A 114 -10.45 -20.11 3.32
N TRP A 115 -10.60 -21.42 3.17
CA TRP A 115 -11.88 -22.12 3.20
C TRP A 115 -11.84 -23.27 4.20
N PRO A 116 -12.97 -23.63 4.84
CA PRO A 116 -13.04 -24.85 5.62
C PRO A 116 -12.57 -26.07 4.83
N ASP A 117 -11.77 -26.94 5.45
CA ASP A 117 -11.38 -28.23 4.82
C ASP A 117 -12.58 -29.20 4.85
N PRO A 118 -13.16 -29.54 3.68
CA PRO A 118 -14.34 -30.42 3.62
C PRO A 118 -14.07 -31.86 4.11
N ARG A 119 -12.81 -32.22 4.28
CA ARG A 119 -12.39 -33.55 4.79
C ARG A 119 -12.37 -33.61 6.32
N LYS A 120 -12.61 -32.49 7.01
CA LYS A 120 -12.57 -32.37 8.47
C LYS A 120 -13.95 -32.04 9.01
N PRO A 121 -14.39 -32.69 10.13
CA PRO A 121 -15.69 -32.44 10.72
C PRO A 121 -15.91 -31.01 11.17
N ASP A 122 -14.86 -30.34 11.66
CA ASP A 122 -14.84 -28.95 12.11
C ASP A 122 -14.33 -27.96 11.05
N GLY A 123 -13.93 -28.47 9.87
CA GLY A 123 -13.37 -27.68 8.77
C GLY A 123 -11.95 -27.17 9.03
N LEU A 124 -11.28 -27.55 10.13
CA LEU A 124 -9.99 -27.00 10.55
C LEU A 124 -8.81 -27.96 10.29
N PRO A 125 -7.61 -27.42 10.00
CA PRO A 125 -7.32 -26.03 9.61
C PRO A 125 -7.89 -25.71 8.23
N TYR A 126 -8.20 -24.41 7.99
CA TYR A 126 -8.65 -23.96 6.67
C TYR A 126 -7.60 -24.22 5.59
N ILE A 127 -8.07 -24.54 4.38
CA ILE A 127 -7.27 -24.76 3.18
C ILE A 127 -7.35 -23.57 2.23
N THR A 128 -6.33 -23.40 1.38
CA THR A 128 -6.33 -22.33 0.37
C THR A 128 -7.03 -22.79 -0.91
N ARG A 129 -7.91 -21.92 -1.46
CA ARG A 129 -8.49 -22.03 -2.81
C ARG A 129 -8.16 -20.74 -3.56
N ASP A 130 -7.06 -20.77 -4.32
CA ASP A 130 -6.58 -19.56 -4.98
C ASP A 130 -7.65 -18.87 -5.82
N GLY A 131 -7.72 -17.55 -5.71
CA GLY A 131 -8.68 -16.70 -6.43
C GLY A 131 -10.14 -16.82 -6.01
N GLN A 132 -10.52 -17.83 -5.19
CA GLN A 132 -11.89 -18.04 -4.72
C GLN A 132 -12.10 -17.35 -3.37
N THR A 133 -12.77 -16.20 -3.39
CA THR A 133 -13.02 -15.44 -2.17
C THR A 133 -14.05 -16.13 -1.28
N ASN A 134 -13.67 -16.41 -0.02
CA ASN A 134 -14.60 -16.90 1.01
C ASN A 134 -15.38 -15.70 1.58
N PRO A 135 -16.73 -15.67 1.49
CA PRO A 135 -17.54 -14.59 2.05
C PRO A 135 -17.36 -14.38 3.56
N GLU A 136 -16.90 -15.39 4.29
CA GLU A 136 -16.64 -15.27 5.73
C GLU A 136 -15.62 -14.16 6.06
N ARG A 137 -14.73 -13.81 5.13
CA ARG A 137 -13.79 -12.69 5.30
C ARG A 137 -14.50 -11.37 5.65
N ASP A 138 -15.71 -11.18 5.14
CA ASP A 138 -16.48 -9.95 5.30
C ASP A 138 -17.25 -9.92 6.64
N SER A 139 -17.14 -10.98 7.46
CA SER A 139 -17.69 -11.02 8.82
C SER A 139 -16.94 -10.10 9.80
N ILE A 140 -15.75 -9.61 9.43
CA ILE A 140 -14.95 -8.66 10.19
C ILE A 140 -14.84 -7.37 9.38
N SER A 141 -15.20 -6.24 9.99
CA SER A 141 -15.33 -4.94 9.32
C SER A 141 -14.00 -4.25 8.98
N ASP A 142 -12.89 -4.61 9.63
CA ASP A 142 -11.67 -3.82 9.60
C ASP A 142 -11.08 -3.61 8.21
N HIS A 143 -11.09 -4.65 7.36
CA HIS A 143 -10.64 -4.51 5.97
C HIS A 143 -11.52 -3.54 5.16
N ALA A 144 -12.85 -3.64 5.33
CA ALA A 144 -13.78 -2.73 4.68
C ALA A 144 -13.63 -1.30 5.20
N TYR A 145 -13.47 -1.14 6.52
CA TYR A 145 -13.28 0.17 7.15
C TYR A 145 -11.95 0.82 6.76
N PHE A 146 -10.84 0.06 6.68
CA PHE A 146 -9.58 0.60 6.19
C PHE A 146 -9.69 1.04 4.73
N SER A 147 -10.28 0.23 3.87
CA SER A 147 -10.52 0.60 2.47
C SER A 147 -11.42 1.84 2.37
N ARG A 148 -12.41 1.97 3.26
CA ARG A 148 -13.35 3.08 3.29
C ARG A 148 -12.69 4.37 3.74
N ILE A 149 -11.90 4.35 4.83
CA ILE A 149 -11.21 5.57 5.30
C ILE A 149 -10.23 6.09 4.24
N VAL A 150 -9.51 5.22 3.53
CA VAL A 150 -8.64 5.61 2.41
C VAL A 150 -9.45 6.30 1.31
N SER A 151 -10.53 5.66 0.84
CA SER A 151 -11.33 6.16 -0.27
C SER A 151 -12.03 7.49 0.06
N VAL A 152 -12.59 7.63 1.26
CA VAL A 152 -13.29 8.86 1.65
C VAL A 152 -12.32 10.01 1.88
N THR A 153 -11.15 9.74 2.48
CA THR A 153 -10.10 10.77 2.69
C THR A 153 -9.58 11.29 1.36
N GLU A 154 -9.26 10.41 0.40
CA GLU A 154 -8.84 10.81 -0.93
C GLU A 154 -9.91 11.64 -1.65
N THR A 155 -11.18 11.20 -1.60
CA THR A 155 -12.29 11.90 -2.25
C THR A 155 -12.50 13.30 -1.68
N LEU A 156 -12.55 13.40 -0.35
CA LEU A 156 -12.77 14.69 0.33
C LEU A 156 -11.55 15.60 0.23
N GLY A 157 -10.33 15.05 0.31
CA GLY A 157 -9.09 15.81 0.13
C GLY A 157 -8.95 16.41 -1.27
N LEU A 158 -9.22 15.62 -2.32
CA LEU A 158 -9.24 16.09 -3.70
C LEU A 158 -10.31 17.18 -3.91
N ALA A 159 -11.53 16.94 -3.41
CA ALA A 159 -12.62 17.90 -3.53
C ALA A 159 -12.30 19.22 -2.81
N TYR A 160 -11.76 19.16 -1.60
CA TYR A 160 -11.30 20.34 -0.85
C TYR A 160 -10.21 21.10 -1.62
N TYR A 161 -9.15 20.40 -2.04
CA TYR A 161 -8.04 21.02 -2.75
C TYR A 161 -8.48 21.74 -4.02
N LEU A 162 -9.33 21.11 -4.82
CA LEU A 162 -9.79 21.65 -6.11
C LEU A 162 -10.85 22.73 -5.94
N ASN A 163 -11.82 22.55 -5.04
CA ASN A 163 -12.99 23.44 -4.92
C ASN A 163 -12.85 24.51 -3.82
N GLY A 164 -12.03 24.26 -2.79
CA GLY A 164 -11.85 25.16 -1.65
C GLY A 164 -12.99 25.14 -0.63
N ASP A 165 -13.93 24.19 -0.73
CA ASP A 165 -15.04 24.06 0.23
C ASP A 165 -14.56 23.35 1.50
N GLU A 166 -14.47 24.14 2.57
CA GLU A 166 -13.96 23.70 3.89
C GLU A 166 -14.84 22.62 4.55
N SER A 167 -16.07 22.43 4.11
CA SER A 167 -16.93 21.36 4.62
C SER A 167 -16.33 19.96 4.33
N PHE A 168 -15.68 19.79 3.18
CA PHE A 168 -15.00 18.55 2.82
C PHE A 168 -13.83 18.27 3.74
N ALA A 169 -12.98 19.28 3.99
CA ALA A 169 -11.81 19.12 4.86
C ALA A 169 -12.22 18.86 6.31
N ARG A 170 -13.21 19.57 6.83
CA ARG A 170 -13.73 19.38 8.20
C ARG A 170 -14.25 17.96 8.39
N HIS A 171 -14.99 17.45 7.43
CA HIS A 171 -15.52 16.08 7.52
C HIS A 171 -14.42 15.03 7.42
N ALA A 172 -13.45 15.20 6.51
CA ALA A 172 -12.28 14.32 6.43
C ALA A 172 -11.47 14.32 7.73
N ALA A 173 -11.24 15.50 8.34
CA ALA A 173 -10.54 15.62 9.62
C ALA A 173 -11.26 14.87 10.74
N LEU A 174 -12.60 14.96 10.83
CA LEU A 174 -13.40 14.20 11.80
C LEU A 174 -13.20 12.67 11.64
N LEU A 175 -13.27 12.16 10.41
CA LEU A 175 -13.09 10.73 10.13
C LEU A 175 -11.67 10.27 10.43
N LEU A 176 -10.66 11.05 10.04
CA LEU A 176 -9.24 10.77 10.31
C LEU A 176 -8.94 10.80 11.81
N HIS A 177 -9.44 11.79 12.53
CA HIS A 177 -9.31 11.86 13.99
C HIS A 177 -9.85 10.60 14.65
N THR A 178 -11.08 10.19 14.27
CA THR A 178 -11.73 9.00 14.83
C THR A 178 -10.93 7.73 14.54
N PHE A 179 -10.42 7.58 13.32
CA PHE A 179 -9.80 6.32 12.89
C PHE A 179 -8.34 6.16 13.35
N PHE A 180 -7.58 7.27 13.47
CA PHE A 180 -6.14 7.21 13.69
C PHE A 180 -5.64 7.94 14.94
N VAL A 181 -6.43 8.89 15.52
CA VAL A 181 -5.92 9.79 16.55
C VAL A 181 -6.63 9.58 17.90
N ALA A 182 -7.96 9.56 17.92
CA ALA A 182 -8.74 9.51 19.16
C ALA A 182 -8.43 8.25 19.98
N PRO A 183 -7.98 8.36 21.26
CA PRO A 183 -7.56 7.20 22.06
C PRO A 183 -8.64 6.11 22.23
N ALA A 184 -9.92 6.49 22.20
CA ALA A 184 -11.03 5.53 22.37
C ALA A 184 -11.32 4.68 21.13
N THR A 185 -10.88 5.12 19.94
CA THR A 185 -11.32 4.55 18.67
C THR A 185 -10.18 4.28 17.67
N ARG A 186 -9.00 4.87 17.87
CA ARG A 186 -7.90 4.76 16.92
C ARG A 186 -7.48 3.32 16.66
N MET A 187 -7.13 3.03 15.42
CA MET A 187 -6.45 1.79 15.04
C MET A 187 -5.01 1.78 15.59
N ASN A 188 -4.57 0.66 16.16
CA ASN A 188 -3.16 0.44 16.46
C ASN A 188 -2.33 0.36 15.17
N PRO A 189 -1.10 0.93 15.14
CA PRO A 189 -0.28 0.96 13.92
C PRO A 189 0.43 -0.38 13.67
N ASN A 190 -0.35 -1.45 13.49
CA ASN A 190 0.16 -2.78 13.18
C ASN A 190 -0.91 -3.64 12.49
N LEU A 191 -0.47 -4.70 11.80
CA LEU A 191 -1.32 -5.75 11.23
C LEU A 191 -0.96 -7.14 11.76
N ASN A 192 -0.71 -7.25 13.07
CA ASN A 192 -0.35 -8.52 13.71
C ASN A 192 -1.40 -9.63 13.46
N PHE A 193 -2.66 -9.25 13.22
CA PHE A 193 -3.76 -10.18 12.98
C PHE A 193 -4.39 -9.99 11.58
N GLY A 194 -3.59 -9.50 10.63
CA GLY A 194 -4.00 -9.39 9.22
C GLY A 194 -4.09 -10.75 8.53
N GLN A 195 -5.21 -11.01 7.86
CA GLN A 195 -5.48 -12.22 7.09
C GLN A 195 -5.21 -13.53 7.84
N GLY A 196 -5.70 -13.65 9.06
CA GLY A 196 -5.64 -14.90 9.83
C GLY A 196 -6.28 -16.07 9.06
N VAL A 197 -5.76 -17.29 9.31
CA VAL A 197 -6.26 -18.55 8.75
C VAL A 197 -6.73 -19.44 9.89
N ARG A 198 -8.03 -19.71 9.97
CA ARG A 198 -8.61 -20.48 11.07
C ARG A 198 -7.95 -21.86 11.24
N GLY A 199 -7.57 -22.15 12.49
CA GLY A 199 -6.88 -23.40 12.84
C GLY A 199 -5.42 -23.47 12.42
N LYS A 200 -4.82 -22.38 11.87
CA LYS A 200 -3.42 -22.35 11.42
C LYS A 200 -2.62 -21.17 11.98
N GLU A 201 -3.07 -19.94 11.78
CA GLU A 201 -2.34 -18.74 12.19
C GLU A 201 -3.30 -17.57 12.40
N ASN A 202 -3.02 -16.73 13.40
CA ASN A 202 -3.87 -15.58 13.77
C ASN A 202 -3.65 -14.36 12.89
N GLY A 203 -2.52 -14.30 12.21
CA GLY A 203 -2.12 -13.28 11.24
C GLY A 203 -0.90 -13.78 10.48
N ARG A 204 -0.64 -13.20 9.31
CA ARG A 204 0.41 -13.67 8.40
C ARG A 204 1.05 -12.51 7.62
N PRO A 205 2.28 -12.69 7.09
CA PRO A 205 2.96 -11.66 6.30
C PRO A 205 2.09 -11.09 5.19
N SER A 206 1.44 -11.96 4.42
CA SER A 206 0.56 -11.55 3.32
C SER A 206 -0.70 -10.76 3.77
N GLY A 207 -1.00 -10.69 5.07
CA GLY A 207 -2.04 -9.81 5.60
C GLY A 207 -1.72 -8.32 5.45
N ILE A 208 -0.44 -7.95 5.29
CA ILE A 208 0.00 -6.57 5.09
C ILE A 208 -0.53 -5.96 3.78
N ILE A 209 -0.90 -6.80 2.80
CA ILE A 209 -1.51 -6.33 1.55
C ILE A 209 -2.86 -5.61 1.78
N ASP A 210 -3.55 -5.86 2.91
CA ASP A 210 -4.82 -5.22 3.24
C ASP A 210 -4.70 -3.70 3.35
N THR A 211 -3.50 -3.18 3.61
CA THR A 211 -3.18 -1.75 3.66
C THR A 211 -2.41 -1.24 2.44
N SER A 212 -2.36 -1.99 1.34
CA SER A 212 -1.66 -1.60 0.10
C SER A 212 -2.09 -0.22 -0.45
N SER A 213 -3.31 0.20 -0.15
CA SER A 213 -3.85 1.50 -0.57
C SER A 213 -3.39 2.70 0.29
N ILE A 214 -2.51 2.49 1.29
CA ILE A 214 -2.09 3.55 2.23
C ILE A 214 -1.42 4.76 1.53
N ALA A 215 -0.78 4.54 0.37
CA ALA A 215 -0.21 5.65 -0.41
C ALA A 215 -1.27 6.68 -0.83
N ARG A 216 -2.49 6.23 -1.14
CA ARG A 216 -3.64 7.11 -1.43
C ARG A 216 -4.13 7.85 -0.19
N LEU A 217 -4.10 7.20 0.97
CA LEU A 217 -4.40 7.86 2.25
C LEU A 217 -3.40 8.98 2.53
N VAL A 218 -2.10 8.71 2.35
CA VAL A 218 -1.03 9.68 2.53
C VAL A 218 -1.25 10.90 1.64
N ASP A 219 -1.55 10.71 0.35
CA ASP A 219 -1.85 11.81 -0.57
C ASP A 219 -3.13 12.54 -0.16
N GLY A 220 -4.18 11.81 0.22
CA GLY A 220 -5.43 12.42 0.71
C GLY A 220 -5.22 13.33 1.92
N VAL A 221 -4.41 12.87 2.90
CA VAL A 221 -3.99 13.71 4.05
C VAL A 221 -3.15 14.90 3.59
N GLY A 222 -2.23 14.69 2.65
CA GLY A 222 -1.39 15.75 2.07
C GLY A 222 -2.17 16.89 1.43
N LEU A 223 -3.35 16.59 0.85
CA LEU A 223 -4.27 17.58 0.28
C LEU A 223 -5.01 18.43 1.32
N LEU A 224 -5.09 17.93 2.57
CA LEU A 224 -5.80 18.59 3.67
C LEU A 224 -4.88 19.46 4.56
N LEU A 225 -3.57 19.42 4.36
CA LEU A 225 -2.61 20.06 5.27
C LEU A 225 -2.76 21.58 5.39
N ASP A 226 -3.29 22.24 4.36
CA ASP A 226 -3.52 23.69 4.39
C ASP A 226 -4.88 24.07 5.01
N SER A 227 -5.72 23.08 5.36
CA SER A 227 -7.02 23.33 5.96
C SER A 227 -6.90 23.67 7.47
N PRO A 228 -7.56 24.72 7.93
CA PRO A 228 -7.67 25.02 9.37
C PRO A 228 -8.49 23.98 10.13
N SER A 229 -9.31 23.17 9.43
CA SER A 229 -10.11 22.10 10.06
C SER A 229 -9.28 20.89 10.46
N LEU A 230 -8.09 20.69 9.88
CA LEU A 230 -7.14 19.68 10.35
C LEU A 230 -6.23 20.32 11.41
N SER A 231 -6.55 20.11 12.70
CA SER A 231 -5.82 20.70 13.81
C SER A 231 -4.35 20.26 13.86
N GLN A 232 -3.50 21.01 14.59
CA GLN A 232 -2.10 20.60 14.76
C GLN A 232 -1.99 19.26 15.51
N ASP A 233 -2.84 19.03 16.52
CA ASP A 233 -2.87 17.76 17.24
C ASP A 233 -3.27 16.58 16.34
N ASP A 234 -4.21 16.79 15.41
CA ASP A 234 -4.58 15.77 14.41
C ASP A 234 -3.42 15.47 13.46
N ARG A 235 -2.72 16.52 12.99
CA ARG A 235 -1.53 16.35 12.13
C ARG A 235 -0.46 15.54 12.87
N ASP A 236 -0.13 15.93 14.09
CA ASP A 236 0.89 15.26 14.90
C ASP A 236 0.51 13.81 15.19
N GLY A 237 -0.76 13.56 15.52
CA GLY A 237 -1.30 12.22 15.73
C GLY A 237 -1.24 11.34 14.47
N LEU A 238 -1.67 11.87 13.32
CA LEU A 238 -1.64 11.15 12.03
C LEU A 238 -0.21 10.82 11.59
N PHE A 239 0.69 11.81 11.62
CA PHE A 239 2.09 11.57 11.25
C PHE A 239 2.82 10.71 12.30
N GLY A 240 2.40 10.74 13.56
CA GLY A 240 2.79 9.79 14.61
C GLY A 240 2.41 8.37 14.21
N TRP A 241 1.14 8.15 13.88
CA TRP A 241 0.64 6.85 13.44
C TRP A 241 1.39 6.35 12.18
N PHE A 242 1.66 7.22 11.19
CA PHE A 242 2.42 6.84 9.99
C PHE A 242 3.85 6.40 10.33
N ARG A 243 4.55 7.09 11.25
CA ARG A 243 5.89 6.70 11.71
C ARG A 243 5.88 5.35 12.42
N ASP A 244 4.94 5.15 13.32
CA ASP A 244 4.84 3.92 14.10
C ASP A 244 4.50 2.73 13.21
N TYR A 245 3.59 2.91 12.24
CA TYR A 245 3.26 1.86 11.27
C TYR A 245 4.43 1.55 10.33
N LEU A 246 5.16 2.55 9.85
CA LEU A 246 6.39 2.36 9.07
C LEU A 246 7.45 1.58 9.87
N THR A 247 7.62 1.91 11.14
CA THR A 247 8.52 1.20 12.05
C THR A 247 8.09 -0.26 12.20
N TRP A 248 6.81 -0.51 12.45
CA TRP A 248 6.28 -1.87 12.53
C TRP A 248 6.48 -2.66 11.23
N LEU A 249 6.19 -2.08 10.06
CA LEU A 249 6.43 -2.70 8.76
C LEU A 249 7.87 -3.17 8.60
N ARG A 250 8.84 -2.36 9.04
CA ARG A 250 10.26 -2.64 8.85
C ARG A 250 10.86 -3.58 9.91
N GLU A 251 10.35 -3.53 11.14
CA GLU A 251 10.99 -4.18 12.29
C GLU A 251 10.27 -5.44 12.75
N SER A 252 8.97 -5.58 12.48
CA SER A 252 8.25 -6.81 12.82
C SER A 252 8.70 -8.00 11.96
N GLU A 253 8.53 -9.21 12.49
CA GLU A 253 8.80 -10.44 11.72
C GLU A 253 7.88 -10.52 10.49
N LEU A 254 6.59 -10.20 10.65
CA LEU A 254 5.62 -10.22 9.56
C LEU A 254 6.01 -9.23 8.45
N GLY A 255 6.39 -8.00 8.81
CA GLY A 255 6.81 -6.99 7.86
C GLY A 255 8.08 -7.38 7.10
N ARG A 256 9.11 -7.87 7.80
CA ARG A 256 10.35 -8.34 7.15
C ARG A 256 10.09 -9.49 6.17
N ARG A 257 9.21 -10.43 6.52
CA ARG A 257 8.85 -11.56 5.65
C ARG A 257 8.05 -11.09 4.43
N GLU A 258 7.09 -10.18 4.59
CA GLU A 258 6.34 -9.62 3.45
C GLU A 258 7.26 -8.86 2.50
N GLY A 259 8.20 -8.07 3.02
CA GLY A 259 9.21 -7.37 2.22
C GLY A 259 10.09 -8.30 1.38
N GLN A 260 10.18 -9.59 1.72
CA GLN A 260 10.92 -10.61 0.94
C GLN A 260 10.06 -11.35 -0.10
N ALA A 261 8.75 -11.08 -0.15
CA ALA A 261 7.87 -11.70 -1.13
C ALA A 261 8.34 -11.40 -2.57
N LYS A 262 8.21 -12.41 -3.46
CA LYS A 262 8.75 -12.38 -4.83
C LYS A 262 7.70 -12.01 -5.88
N ASN A 263 6.48 -11.74 -5.47
CA ASN A 263 5.32 -11.41 -6.28
C ASN A 263 4.77 -10.02 -5.91
N ASN A 264 3.54 -9.70 -6.32
CA ASN A 264 2.87 -8.42 -6.05
C ASN A 264 2.91 -7.99 -4.57
N HIS A 265 2.87 -8.92 -3.63
CA HIS A 265 2.98 -8.64 -2.20
C HIS A 265 4.22 -7.83 -1.85
N GLY A 266 5.39 -8.25 -2.36
CA GLY A 266 6.63 -7.52 -2.13
C GLY A 266 6.66 -6.15 -2.81
N ALA A 267 6.06 -6.00 -3.99
CA ALA A 267 5.96 -4.70 -4.66
C ALA A 267 5.05 -3.74 -3.89
N TRP A 268 3.88 -4.19 -3.44
CA TRP A 268 2.96 -3.41 -2.60
C TRP A 268 3.53 -3.09 -1.21
N TYR A 269 4.35 -3.98 -0.64
CA TYR A 269 5.09 -3.67 0.58
C TYR A 269 6.04 -2.47 0.36
N ASP A 270 6.82 -2.46 -0.72
CA ASP A 270 7.73 -1.35 -1.02
C ASP A 270 6.95 -0.04 -1.27
N VAL A 271 5.78 -0.08 -1.93
CA VAL A 271 4.90 1.10 -2.08
C VAL A 271 4.50 1.68 -0.72
N GLN A 272 4.11 0.84 0.23
CA GLN A 272 3.74 1.28 1.58
C GLN A 272 4.94 1.91 2.30
N VAL A 273 6.08 1.25 2.30
CA VAL A 273 7.31 1.76 2.95
C VAL A 273 7.72 3.10 2.35
N VAL A 274 7.76 3.22 1.02
CA VAL A 274 8.20 4.45 0.34
C VAL A 274 7.23 5.59 0.59
N SER A 275 5.92 5.36 0.48
CA SER A 275 4.92 6.41 0.69
C SER A 275 4.95 6.95 2.13
N LEU A 276 5.03 6.06 3.13
CA LEU A 276 5.14 6.44 4.54
C LEU A 276 6.48 7.14 4.86
N ALA A 277 7.57 6.68 4.26
CA ALA A 277 8.89 7.31 4.43
C ALA A 277 8.90 8.74 3.88
N LEU A 278 8.34 8.97 2.69
CA LEU A 278 8.19 10.31 2.12
C LEU A 278 7.27 11.20 2.97
N ALA A 279 6.14 10.66 3.44
CA ALA A 279 5.22 11.39 4.31
C ALA A 279 5.89 11.86 5.60
N THR A 280 6.72 11.01 6.20
CA THR A 280 7.37 11.26 7.49
C THR A 280 8.76 11.91 7.38
N GLY A 281 9.16 12.34 6.16
CA GLY A 281 10.44 13.04 5.91
C GLY A 281 11.66 12.13 5.87
N GLN A 282 11.50 10.81 5.83
CA GLN A 282 12.59 9.82 5.76
C GLN A 282 12.99 9.57 4.29
N VAL A 283 13.41 10.63 3.58
CA VAL A 283 13.65 10.60 2.13
C VAL A 283 14.78 9.62 1.74
N ASP A 284 15.80 9.47 2.58
CA ASP A 284 16.89 8.53 2.30
C ASP A 284 16.40 7.07 2.36
N LEU A 285 15.52 6.74 3.31
CA LEU A 285 14.88 5.42 3.35
C LEU A 285 14.02 5.16 2.10
N ALA A 286 13.25 6.17 1.66
CA ALA A 286 12.47 6.06 0.44
C ALA A 286 13.37 5.80 -0.77
N ARG A 287 14.46 6.56 -0.90
CA ARG A 287 15.44 6.40 -1.99
C ARG A 287 16.11 5.03 -1.98
N GLU A 288 16.55 4.56 -0.82
CA GLU A 288 17.15 3.24 -0.66
C GLU A 288 16.17 2.13 -1.07
N THR A 289 14.93 2.18 -0.59
CA THR A 289 13.90 1.19 -0.94
C THR A 289 13.63 1.16 -2.45
N LEU A 290 13.55 2.32 -3.09
CA LEU A 290 13.36 2.44 -4.54
C LEU A 290 14.57 1.92 -5.34
N GLN A 291 15.79 2.18 -4.89
CA GLN A 291 17.00 1.61 -5.50
C GLN A 291 17.04 0.09 -5.38
N PHE A 292 16.55 -0.47 -4.29
CA PHE A 292 16.37 -1.92 -4.17
C PHE A 292 15.30 -2.47 -5.11
N ALA A 293 14.24 -1.70 -5.39
CA ALA A 293 13.18 -2.11 -6.30
C ALA A 293 13.69 -2.40 -7.73
N HIS A 294 14.75 -1.73 -8.19
CA HIS A 294 15.41 -2.06 -9.46
C HIS A 294 15.75 -3.54 -9.57
N LYS A 295 16.45 -4.09 -8.57
CA LYS A 295 16.94 -5.48 -8.58
C LYS A 295 15.91 -6.47 -8.05
N ARG A 296 15.20 -6.09 -6.96
CA ARG A 296 14.33 -7.04 -6.22
C ARG A 296 12.94 -7.14 -6.81
N ARG A 297 12.47 -6.12 -7.52
CA ARG A 297 11.13 -6.08 -8.12
C ARG A 297 11.24 -6.16 -9.63
N ILE A 298 11.66 -5.09 -10.31
CA ILE A 298 11.73 -5.10 -11.78
C ILE A 298 12.62 -6.23 -12.29
N GLY A 299 13.84 -6.36 -11.78
CA GLY A 299 14.79 -7.37 -12.24
C GLY A 299 14.46 -8.82 -11.89
N ARG A 300 13.44 -9.08 -11.05
CA ARG A 300 13.07 -10.46 -10.65
C ARG A 300 11.63 -10.85 -10.93
N GLN A 301 10.72 -9.87 -10.98
CA GLN A 301 9.29 -10.14 -11.14
C GLN A 301 8.82 -9.94 -12.59
N ILE A 302 9.64 -9.29 -13.43
CA ILE A 302 9.40 -9.12 -14.84
C ILE A 302 10.46 -9.91 -15.59
N ASP A 303 10.06 -10.76 -16.53
CA ASP A 303 10.99 -11.49 -17.40
C ASP A 303 11.40 -10.65 -18.61
N PRO A 304 12.47 -11.04 -19.37
CA PRO A 304 12.95 -10.26 -20.51
C PRO A 304 11.92 -10.04 -21.62
N ASP A 305 10.89 -10.91 -21.72
CA ASP A 305 9.76 -10.73 -22.64
C ASP A 305 8.66 -9.79 -22.11
N GLY A 306 8.74 -9.39 -20.82
CA GLY A 306 7.77 -8.55 -20.15
C GLY A 306 6.73 -9.31 -19.32
N SER A 307 6.71 -10.63 -19.39
CA SER A 307 5.81 -11.46 -18.59
C SER A 307 6.14 -11.37 -17.09
N GLN A 308 5.15 -11.70 -16.24
CA GLN A 308 5.26 -11.69 -14.79
C GLN A 308 4.96 -13.11 -14.26
N PRO A 309 5.95 -14.03 -14.20
CA PRO A 309 5.72 -15.46 -14.00
C PRO A 309 4.96 -15.81 -12.72
N GLU A 310 5.26 -15.13 -11.62
CA GLU A 310 4.59 -15.38 -10.33
C GLU A 310 3.08 -15.01 -10.37
N GLU A 311 2.70 -14.07 -11.22
CA GLU A 311 1.32 -13.63 -11.38
C GLU A 311 0.59 -14.47 -12.45
N LEU A 312 1.30 -14.90 -13.50
CA LEU A 312 0.77 -15.77 -14.54
C LEU A 312 0.38 -17.18 -14.04
N GLN A 313 0.99 -17.64 -12.95
CA GLN A 313 0.67 -18.92 -12.31
C GLN A 313 -0.61 -18.88 -11.45
N ARG A 314 -1.18 -17.68 -11.24
CA ARG A 314 -2.38 -17.51 -10.41
C ARG A 314 -3.64 -17.85 -11.20
N THR A 315 -4.66 -18.32 -10.49
CA THR A 315 -5.98 -18.60 -11.10
C THR A 315 -6.71 -17.34 -11.60
N LYS A 316 -6.22 -16.14 -11.23
CA LYS A 316 -6.63 -14.83 -11.75
C LYS A 316 -5.43 -14.11 -12.38
N SER A 317 -4.81 -14.75 -13.36
CA SER A 317 -3.50 -14.35 -13.90
C SER A 317 -3.50 -12.96 -14.53
N TRP A 318 -4.55 -12.59 -15.26
CA TRP A 318 -4.71 -11.25 -15.83
C TRP A 318 -4.83 -10.19 -14.73
N HIS A 319 -5.73 -10.43 -13.78
CA HIS A 319 -5.93 -9.53 -12.64
C HIS A 319 -4.63 -9.32 -11.86
N TYR A 320 -3.91 -10.39 -11.51
CA TYR A 320 -2.69 -10.28 -10.73
C TYR A 320 -1.53 -9.65 -11.50
N SER A 321 -1.41 -9.89 -12.81
CA SER A 321 -0.41 -9.22 -13.65
C SER A 321 -0.63 -7.71 -13.68
N ILE A 322 -1.88 -7.25 -13.77
CA ILE A 322 -2.23 -5.84 -13.68
C ILE A 322 -2.00 -5.31 -12.26
N TYR A 323 -2.40 -6.04 -11.23
CA TYR A 323 -2.27 -5.62 -9.84
C TYR A 323 -0.80 -5.44 -9.42
N ASN A 324 0.09 -6.31 -9.87
CA ASN A 324 1.52 -6.13 -9.67
C ASN A 324 2.09 -4.95 -10.47
N LEU A 325 1.65 -4.78 -11.72
CA LEU A 325 2.07 -3.65 -12.55
C LEU A 325 1.58 -2.30 -11.99
N GLN A 326 0.41 -2.25 -11.34
CA GLN A 326 -0.05 -1.07 -10.59
C GLN A 326 0.91 -0.71 -9.44
N ALA A 327 1.45 -1.70 -8.73
CA ALA A 327 2.45 -1.45 -7.70
C ALA A 327 3.76 -0.88 -8.30
N PHE A 328 4.20 -1.35 -9.46
CA PHE A 328 5.37 -0.79 -10.15
C PHE A 328 5.14 0.63 -10.62
N VAL A 329 3.96 0.95 -11.14
CA VAL A 329 3.57 2.31 -11.51
C VAL A 329 3.57 3.22 -10.28
N ALA A 330 3.00 2.77 -9.17
CA ALA A 330 3.01 3.52 -7.91
C ALA A 330 4.46 3.77 -7.42
N LEU A 331 5.33 2.76 -7.45
CA LEU A 331 6.76 2.91 -7.12
C LEU A 331 7.46 3.91 -8.04
N ALA A 332 7.17 3.89 -9.34
CA ALA A 332 7.76 4.82 -10.30
C ALA A 332 7.32 6.27 -10.03
N ASN A 333 6.05 6.48 -9.69
CA ASN A 333 5.54 7.79 -9.31
C ASN A 333 6.16 8.32 -8.00
N LEU A 334 6.26 7.45 -6.99
CA LEU A 334 6.94 7.76 -5.73
C LEU A 334 8.44 8.02 -5.97
N GLY A 335 9.04 7.33 -6.95
CA GLY A 335 10.42 7.50 -7.38
C GLY A 335 10.73 8.92 -7.87
N ASP A 336 9.82 9.53 -8.62
CA ASP A 336 9.93 10.93 -9.06
C ASP A 336 10.12 11.90 -7.88
N ARG A 337 9.57 11.57 -6.70
CA ARG A 337 9.67 12.39 -5.48
C ARG A 337 10.97 12.16 -4.71
N ALA A 338 11.58 10.99 -4.87
CA ALA A 338 12.83 10.62 -4.23
C ALA A 338 14.06 10.79 -5.14
N GLY A 339 13.87 11.19 -6.40
CA GLY A 339 14.94 11.33 -7.40
C GLY A 339 15.44 9.98 -7.92
N VAL A 340 14.56 8.97 -8.03
CA VAL A 340 14.87 7.64 -8.57
C VAL A 340 13.93 7.35 -9.75
N ASP A 341 14.47 7.39 -10.96
CA ASP A 341 13.70 7.16 -12.19
C ASP A 341 13.47 5.66 -12.43
N LEU A 342 12.31 5.14 -12.00
CA LEU A 342 11.87 3.78 -12.30
C LEU A 342 11.09 3.68 -13.62
N TRP A 343 10.55 4.79 -14.11
CA TRP A 343 9.81 4.81 -15.38
C TRP A 343 10.70 4.46 -16.58
N ARG A 344 11.96 4.94 -16.58
CA ARG A 344 12.92 4.70 -17.65
C ARG A 344 13.95 3.63 -17.33
N TYR A 345 13.88 3.09 -16.10
CA TYR A 345 14.81 2.03 -15.71
C TYR A 345 14.60 0.76 -16.54
N GLN A 346 15.73 0.19 -16.99
CA GLN A 346 15.79 -1.07 -17.71
C GLN A 346 17.02 -1.86 -17.26
N THR A 347 16.86 -3.16 -17.08
CA THR A 347 17.99 -4.07 -16.86
C THR A 347 18.77 -4.30 -18.16
N SER A 348 19.98 -4.87 -18.06
CA SER A 348 20.80 -5.19 -19.23
C SER A 348 20.13 -6.19 -20.19
N ASP A 349 19.21 -7.03 -19.69
CA ASP A 349 18.43 -8.00 -20.47
C ASP A 349 17.02 -7.49 -20.85
N GLY A 350 16.74 -6.21 -20.65
CA GLY A 350 15.55 -5.53 -21.17
C GLY A 350 14.32 -5.49 -20.26
N ARG A 351 14.39 -6.00 -19.01
CA ARG A 351 13.28 -5.97 -18.07
C ARG A 351 12.99 -4.53 -17.63
N SER A 352 11.74 -4.12 -17.70
CA SER A 352 11.31 -2.76 -17.34
C SER A 352 9.79 -2.72 -17.15
N ILE A 353 9.29 -1.66 -16.51
CA ILE A 353 7.84 -1.39 -16.40
C ILE A 353 7.24 -1.28 -17.81
N ARG A 354 7.92 -0.57 -18.72
CA ARG A 354 7.48 -0.44 -20.11
C ARG A 354 7.35 -1.81 -20.78
N LYS A 355 8.32 -2.70 -20.57
CA LYS A 355 8.30 -4.05 -21.16
C LYS A 355 7.12 -4.89 -20.67
N ALA A 356 6.75 -4.75 -19.38
CA ALA A 356 5.56 -5.41 -18.83
C ALA A 356 4.25 -4.84 -19.41
N ILE A 357 4.19 -3.53 -19.67
CA ILE A 357 3.06 -2.92 -20.39
C ILE A 357 2.97 -3.49 -21.81
N ASP A 358 4.08 -3.51 -22.55
CA ASP A 358 4.15 -4.02 -23.92
C ASP A 358 3.74 -5.49 -24.03
N TYR A 359 4.02 -6.30 -23.00
CA TYR A 359 3.58 -7.70 -22.93
C TYR A 359 2.06 -7.83 -22.83
N LEU A 360 1.42 -7.03 -21.95
CA LEU A 360 -0.02 -7.11 -21.69
C LEU A 360 -0.87 -6.43 -22.77
N LEU A 361 -0.32 -5.41 -23.44
CA LEU A 361 -1.07 -4.52 -24.33
C LEU A 361 -1.76 -5.23 -25.51
N PRO A 362 -1.12 -6.18 -26.24
CA PRO A 362 -1.76 -6.89 -27.35
C PRO A 362 -3.00 -7.68 -26.92
N PHE A 363 -3.01 -8.21 -25.69
CA PHE A 363 -4.15 -8.92 -25.15
C PHE A 363 -5.29 -7.95 -24.80
N ALA A 364 -4.97 -6.83 -24.17
CA ALA A 364 -5.95 -5.81 -23.82
C ALA A 364 -6.60 -5.16 -25.07
N LEU A 365 -5.86 -5.03 -26.16
CA LEU A 365 -6.34 -4.49 -27.44
C LEU A 365 -7.10 -5.51 -28.30
N GLY A 366 -7.13 -6.79 -27.89
CA GLY A 366 -7.76 -7.87 -28.65
C GLY A 366 -6.93 -8.39 -29.82
N ASP A 367 -5.67 -7.96 -29.95
CA ASP A 367 -4.75 -8.40 -31.01
C ASP A 367 -4.22 -9.84 -30.74
N LYS A 368 -4.31 -10.29 -29.46
CA LYS A 368 -3.97 -11.66 -29.00
C LYS A 368 -4.99 -12.16 -28.00
N LEU A 369 -5.18 -13.48 -27.90
CA LEU A 369 -6.02 -14.10 -26.90
C LEU A 369 -5.23 -14.37 -25.62
N TRP A 370 -5.81 -14.02 -24.45
CA TRP A 370 -5.28 -14.41 -23.15
C TRP A 370 -5.54 -15.89 -22.93
N THR A 371 -4.49 -16.68 -22.73
CA THR A 371 -4.58 -18.15 -22.67
C THR A 371 -4.29 -18.73 -21.30
N THR A 372 -3.80 -17.92 -20.36
CA THR A 372 -3.59 -18.34 -18.97
C THR A 372 -4.89 -18.24 -18.16
N GLU A 373 -4.97 -19.00 -17.07
CA GLU A 373 -6.21 -19.10 -16.27
C GLU A 373 -6.65 -17.74 -15.72
N GLU A 374 -7.95 -17.40 -15.91
CA GLU A 374 -8.55 -16.16 -15.37
C GLU A 374 -10.01 -16.43 -14.95
N ILE A 375 -10.18 -16.98 -13.74
CA ILE A 375 -11.50 -17.31 -13.18
C ILE A 375 -12.35 -16.08 -12.82
N GLY A 376 -11.75 -14.89 -12.74
CA GLY A 376 -12.42 -13.62 -12.47
C GLY A 376 -13.07 -12.98 -13.69
N GLY A 377 -12.86 -13.57 -14.88
CA GLY A 377 -13.22 -13.00 -16.17
C GLY A 377 -12.20 -12.01 -16.68
N PHE A 378 -11.86 -12.11 -17.97
CA PHE A 378 -10.91 -11.24 -18.61
C PHE A 378 -11.49 -9.83 -18.78
N LYS A 379 -10.82 -8.83 -18.21
CA LYS A 379 -11.23 -7.40 -18.21
C LYS A 379 -10.12 -6.54 -18.82
N PRO A 380 -10.07 -6.42 -20.15
CA PRO A 380 -9.01 -5.69 -20.84
C PRO A 380 -8.93 -4.23 -20.46
N GLU A 381 -10.07 -3.59 -20.15
CA GLU A 381 -10.16 -2.18 -19.74
C GLU A 381 -9.40 -1.90 -18.42
N ALA A 382 -9.12 -2.92 -17.61
CA ALA A 382 -8.36 -2.75 -16.37
C ALA A 382 -6.90 -2.28 -16.61
N LEU A 383 -6.36 -2.48 -17.81
CA LEU A 383 -5.02 -2.00 -18.17
C LEU A 383 -5.01 -0.50 -18.53
N TRP A 384 -6.16 0.11 -18.86
CA TRP A 384 -6.24 1.49 -19.33
C TRP A 384 -5.56 2.52 -18.41
N PRO A 385 -5.76 2.50 -17.07
CA PRO A 385 -5.15 3.50 -16.18
C PRO A 385 -3.61 3.48 -16.27
N ILE A 386 -3.03 2.30 -16.32
CA ILE A 386 -1.57 2.10 -16.42
C ILE A 386 -1.04 2.64 -17.75
N VAL A 387 -1.70 2.28 -18.87
CA VAL A 387 -1.27 2.72 -20.21
C VAL A 387 -1.39 4.23 -20.36
N ARG A 388 -2.47 4.83 -19.83
CA ARG A 388 -2.68 6.27 -19.87
C ARG A 388 -1.62 7.02 -19.07
N GLU A 389 -1.32 6.56 -17.86
CA GLU A 389 -0.29 7.17 -17.03
C GLU A 389 1.11 7.00 -17.63
N ALA A 390 1.44 5.81 -18.13
CA ALA A 390 2.71 5.57 -18.81
C ALA A 390 2.87 6.46 -20.05
N ALA A 391 1.82 6.64 -20.85
CA ALA A 391 1.82 7.56 -21.98
C ALA A 391 2.20 8.98 -21.57
N PHE A 392 1.60 9.48 -20.49
CA PHE A 392 1.89 10.80 -19.95
C PHE A 392 3.33 10.90 -19.41
N ARG A 393 3.76 9.96 -18.57
CA ARG A 393 5.07 9.97 -17.90
C ARG A 393 6.25 9.79 -18.87
N LEU A 394 6.07 8.94 -19.86
CA LEU A 394 7.10 8.64 -20.88
C LEU A 394 7.03 9.55 -22.10
N GLN A 395 6.01 10.40 -22.21
CA GLN A 395 5.72 11.22 -23.40
C GLN A 395 5.63 10.35 -24.67
N ASP A 396 4.94 9.21 -24.56
CA ASP A 396 4.89 8.17 -25.58
C ASP A 396 3.57 8.23 -26.37
N SER A 397 3.65 8.65 -27.63
CA SER A 397 2.49 8.76 -28.51
C SER A 397 1.84 7.43 -28.87
N GLN A 398 2.61 6.32 -28.88
CA GLN A 398 2.08 4.98 -29.16
C GLN A 398 1.23 4.50 -27.97
N LEU A 399 1.72 4.70 -26.74
CA LEU A 399 0.92 4.41 -25.55
C LEU A 399 -0.31 5.33 -25.46
N ALA A 400 -0.21 6.59 -25.87
CA ALA A 400 -1.37 7.50 -25.91
C ALA A 400 -2.43 6.98 -26.91
N ALA A 401 -2.04 6.53 -28.10
CA ALA A 401 -2.93 5.92 -29.06
C ALA A 401 -3.56 4.62 -28.54
N ALA A 402 -2.76 3.79 -27.86
CA ALA A 402 -3.25 2.56 -27.24
C ALA A 402 -4.26 2.84 -26.12
N ALA A 403 -4.00 3.83 -25.25
CA ALA A 403 -4.94 4.26 -24.22
C ALA A 403 -6.26 4.73 -24.83
N ALA A 404 -6.22 5.47 -25.95
CA ALA A 404 -7.42 5.89 -26.67
C ALA A 404 -8.23 4.69 -27.21
N ARG A 405 -7.57 3.64 -27.72
CA ARG A 405 -8.22 2.39 -28.15
C ARG A 405 -8.85 1.62 -27.00
N LEU A 406 -8.22 1.60 -25.81
CA LEU A 406 -8.74 0.94 -24.63
C LEU A 406 -9.98 1.65 -24.04
N GLY A 407 -10.20 2.91 -24.36
CA GLY A 407 -11.45 3.63 -24.12
C GLY A 407 -11.73 3.95 -22.65
N GLY A 408 -10.90 4.76 -22.00
CA GLY A 408 -11.17 5.27 -20.65
C GLY A 408 -12.35 6.23 -20.59
N ARG A 409 -13.05 6.26 -19.44
CA ARG A 409 -14.17 7.17 -19.22
C ARG A 409 -13.65 8.57 -18.86
N GLN A 410 -14.19 9.62 -19.47
CA GLN A 410 -13.80 11.00 -19.16
C GLN A 410 -14.10 11.43 -17.71
N GLU A 411 -15.01 10.73 -17.04
CA GLU A 411 -15.32 10.93 -15.63
C GLU A 411 -14.34 10.22 -14.68
N ASP A 412 -13.36 9.46 -15.19
CA ASP A 412 -12.37 8.78 -14.35
C ASP A 412 -11.46 9.80 -13.66
N ARG A 413 -11.21 9.60 -12.36
CA ARG A 413 -10.32 10.46 -11.56
C ARG A 413 -8.90 10.54 -12.10
N LEU A 414 -8.46 9.53 -12.83
CA LEU A 414 -7.12 9.53 -13.42
C LEU A 414 -6.89 10.77 -14.30
N TRP A 415 -7.94 11.30 -14.94
CA TRP A 415 -7.84 12.53 -15.72
C TRP A 415 -7.39 13.75 -14.91
N LEU A 416 -7.59 13.75 -13.59
CA LEU A 416 -7.13 14.82 -12.71
C LEU A 416 -5.62 14.74 -12.41
N PHE A 417 -4.95 13.66 -12.81
CA PHE A 417 -3.55 13.41 -12.47
C PHE A 417 -2.61 13.30 -13.68
N VAL A 418 -3.13 13.29 -14.90
CA VAL A 418 -2.38 12.93 -16.13
C VAL A 418 -2.54 13.94 -17.28
N GLU A 419 -2.54 15.23 -16.98
CA GLU A 419 -2.48 16.28 -18.00
C GLU A 419 -1.30 17.23 -17.83
#